data_c03012422d213cbc564a3e991db0f334
#
_entry.id   c03012422d213cbc564a3e991db0f334
#
_cell.length_a   1.000
_cell.length_b   1.000
_cell.length_c   1.000
_cell.angle_alpha   90.00
_cell.angle_beta   90.00
_cell.angle_gamma   90.00
#
_symmetry.space_group_name_H-M   'P 1'
#
loop_
_entity.id
_entity.type
_entity.pdbx_description
1 polymer ?
#
loop_
_entity_poly.entity_id
_entity_poly.type
_entity_poly.pdbx_seq_one_letter_code
_entity_poly.pdbx_strand_id
1 'polypeptide(L)'
;MQRNRVEICGVNTSHLKVLTDEEKHSLLLRARSGDERARSELISGNLRLVLSIVQRFSGRRESMDDLFQVGCIGLVKAVDNFNLDLDVKFSTYAVPMIIGEIRRYLRDNNAIRISRSTRDLAYRALQVREELIAAKESEPTVDEIAARLGEKKEAVLNAMEAIIEPLSLYEPVYNDGGDALYLMDQLSDSSDGDAMWLENIVLRDAMKHLTPRERNIIQLRFWRNKTQMEIAGEIGISQAQVSRLEKAALEKMRKQM
;
A
#
# COMPACT_ATOMS: atom_id res chain seq x y z
N MET A 1 -3.16 9.87 36.44
CA MET A 1 -3.06 8.84 35.42
C MET A 1 -4.36 8.84 34.61
N GLN A 2 -4.36 9.50 33.44
CA GLN A 2 -5.48 9.40 32.51
C GLN A 2 -5.46 7.99 31.91
N ARG A 3 -6.45 7.19 32.30
CA ARG A 3 -6.71 5.91 31.61
C ARG A 3 -7.14 6.27 30.19
N ASN A 4 -6.36 5.88 29.21
CA ASN A 4 -6.72 6.00 27.81
C ASN A 4 -8.08 5.30 27.61
N ARG A 5 -9.14 6.10 27.53
CA ARG A 5 -10.46 5.65 27.10
C ARG A 5 -10.34 5.34 25.62
N VAL A 6 -10.30 4.10 25.27
CA VAL A 6 -10.53 3.66 23.89
C VAL A 6 -12.06 3.64 23.76
N GLU A 7 -12.61 4.62 23.05
CA GLU A 7 -14.03 4.60 22.66
C GLU A 7 -14.15 3.65 21.47
N ILE A 8 -14.45 2.39 21.78
CA ILE A 8 -14.72 1.40 20.76
C ILE A 8 -16.19 1.52 20.40
N CYS A 9 -16.51 1.67 19.12
CA CYS A 9 -17.88 1.79 18.59
C CYS A 9 -18.84 0.80 19.28
N GLY A 10 -19.71 1.30 20.18
CA GLY A 10 -20.76 0.56 20.82
C GLY A 10 -20.38 -0.29 22.04
N VAL A 11 -19.11 -0.36 22.44
CA VAL A 11 -18.68 -1.12 23.63
C VAL A 11 -18.13 -0.16 24.68
N ASN A 12 -18.84 -0.08 25.82
CA ASN A 12 -18.33 0.67 26.97
C ASN A 12 -17.26 -0.14 27.70
N THR A 13 -15.99 0.17 27.43
CA THR A 13 -14.85 -0.57 27.98
C THR A 13 -14.66 -0.43 29.49
N SER A 14 -15.36 0.51 30.13
CA SER A 14 -15.28 0.71 31.60
C SER A 14 -16.07 -0.33 32.39
N HIS A 15 -17.07 -0.97 31.79
CA HIS A 15 -17.99 -1.93 32.43
C HIS A 15 -17.88 -3.34 31.90
N LEU A 16 -16.74 -3.73 31.33
CA LEU A 16 -16.54 -5.10 30.85
C LEU A 16 -16.55 -6.11 32.02
N LYS A 17 -17.49 -7.06 31.95
CA LYS A 17 -17.59 -8.18 32.91
C LYS A 17 -16.31 -9.00 32.86
N VAL A 18 -15.81 -9.41 34.02
CA VAL A 18 -14.67 -10.33 34.14
C VAL A 18 -15.23 -11.65 34.66
N LEU A 19 -15.00 -12.72 33.91
CA LEU A 19 -15.42 -14.07 34.28
C LEU A 19 -14.37 -14.72 35.18
N THR A 20 -14.82 -15.46 36.17
CA THR A 20 -13.96 -16.36 36.97
C THR A 20 -13.52 -17.55 36.12
N ASP A 21 -12.51 -18.29 36.55
CA ASP A 21 -12.01 -19.46 35.79
C ASP A 21 -13.05 -20.59 35.77
N GLU A 22 -13.87 -20.74 36.83
CA GLU A 22 -14.99 -21.68 36.89
C GLU A 22 -16.12 -21.31 35.91
N GLU A 23 -16.52 -20.05 35.87
CA GLU A 23 -17.49 -19.53 34.89
C GLU A 23 -17.02 -19.75 33.46
N LYS A 24 -15.75 -19.46 33.16
CA LYS A 24 -15.17 -19.71 31.83
C LYS A 24 -15.24 -21.19 31.45
N HIS A 25 -14.91 -22.08 32.37
CA HIS A 25 -14.94 -23.52 32.12
C HIS A 25 -16.39 -24.00 31.84
N SER A 26 -17.37 -23.56 32.64
CA SER A 26 -18.79 -23.92 32.46
C SER A 26 -19.31 -23.37 31.10
N LEU A 27 -18.97 -22.12 30.76
CA LEU A 27 -19.38 -21.51 29.49
C LEU A 27 -18.74 -22.21 28.29
N LEU A 28 -17.45 -22.62 28.39
CA LEU A 28 -16.77 -23.39 27.35
C LEU A 28 -17.45 -24.74 27.08
N LEU A 29 -17.85 -25.48 28.13
CA LEU A 29 -18.58 -26.73 27.99
C LEU A 29 -19.91 -26.53 27.27
N ARG A 30 -20.67 -25.49 27.65
CA ARG A 30 -21.96 -25.16 27.02
C ARG A 30 -21.78 -24.68 25.57
N ALA A 31 -20.83 -23.84 25.31
CA ALA A 31 -20.54 -23.37 23.97
C ALA A 31 -20.18 -24.54 23.03
N ARG A 32 -19.45 -25.53 23.53
CA ARG A 32 -19.09 -26.72 22.75
C ARG A 32 -20.30 -27.62 22.46
N SER A 33 -21.34 -27.60 23.32
CA SER A 33 -22.61 -28.30 23.07
C SER A 33 -23.53 -27.53 22.12
N GLY A 34 -23.12 -26.40 21.54
CA GLY A 34 -23.89 -25.60 20.57
C GLY A 34 -24.67 -24.46 21.20
N ASP A 35 -24.44 -24.10 22.48
CA ASP A 35 -25.11 -22.96 23.12
C ASP A 35 -24.45 -21.63 22.66
N GLU A 36 -25.06 -20.99 21.66
CA GLU A 36 -24.62 -19.70 21.11
C GLU A 36 -24.68 -18.56 22.15
N ARG A 37 -25.53 -18.64 23.15
CA ARG A 37 -25.58 -17.65 24.23
C ARG A 37 -24.39 -17.78 25.15
N ALA A 38 -24.02 -19.00 25.52
CA ALA A 38 -22.80 -19.26 26.29
C ALA A 38 -21.54 -18.84 25.54
N ARG A 39 -21.49 -19.11 24.22
CA ARG A 39 -20.41 -18.65 23.35
C ARG A 39 -20.27 -17.12 23.36
N SER A 40 -21.36 -16.40 23.16
CA SER A 40 -21.40 -14.94 23.16
C SER A 40 -21.02 -14.34 24.52
N GLU A 41 -21.48 -14.95 25.62
CA GLU A 41 -21.15 -14.54 26.98
C GLU A 41 -19.66 -14.74 27.28
N LEU A 42 -19.09 -15.85 26.83
CA LEU A 42 -17.65 -16.15 26.99
C LEU A 42 -16.78 -15.14 26.23
N ILE A 43 -17.15 -14.80 24.98
CA ILE A 43 -16.44 -13.79 24.18
C ILE A 43 -16.52 -12.44 24.90
N SER A 44 -17.71 -11.99 25.28
CA SER A 44 -17.93 -10.71 25.94
C SER A 44 -17.16 -10.58 27.26
N GLY A 45 -17.11 -11.66 28.05
CA GLY A 45 -16.39 -11.71 29.32
C GLY A 45 -14.87 -11.74 29.20
N ASN A 46 -14.33 -11.95 27.98
CA ASN A 46 -12.89 -11.94 27.71
C ASN A 46 -12.40 -10.72 26.88
N LEU A 47 -13.27 -9.77 26.55
CA LEU A 47 -12.90 -8.57 25.80
C LEU A 47 -11.83 -7.72 26.53
N ARG A 48 -11.83 -7.73 27.87
CA ARG A 48 -10.78 -7.07 28.67
C ARG A 48 -9.39 -7.67 28.43
N LEU A 49 -9.30 -8.98 28.16
CA LEU A 49 -8.05 -9.64 27.78
C LEU A 49 -7.56 -9.09 26.44
N VAL A 50 -8.43 -8.95 25.46
CA VAL A 50 -8.09 -8.35 24.15
C VAL A 50 -7.55 -6.94 24.33
N LEU A 51 -8.25 -6.08 25.11
CA LEU A 51 -7.80 -4.71 25.39
C LEU A 51 -6.38 -4.66 25.98
N SER A 52 -6.09 -5.54 26.97
CA SER A 52 -4.76 -5.58 27.59
C SER A 52 -3.65 -5.96 26.61
N ILE A 53 -3.98 -6.77 25.61
CA ILE A 53 -3.03 -7.18 24.56
C ILE A 53 -2.86 -6.04 23.55
N VAL A 54 -3.94 -5.42 23.11
CA VAL A 54 -3.92 -4.32 22.13
C VAL A 54 -3.09 -3.13 22.65
N GLN A 55 -3.15 -2.84 23.94
CA GLN A 55 -2.32 -1.78 24.55
C GLN A 55 -0.81 -1.98 24.36
N ARG A 56 -0.34 -3.23 24.18
CA ARG A 56 1.09 -3.51 23.89
C ARG A 56 1.49 -3.11 22.46
N PHE A 57 0.52 -2.87 21.60
CA PHE A 57 0.71 -2.41 20.22
C PHE A 57 0.44 -0.91 20.06
N SER A 58 0.21 -0.18 21.18
CA SER A 58 0.08 1.28 21.17
C SER A 58 1.40 1.91 20.69
N GLY A 59 1.29 2.98 19.90
CA GLY A 59 2.46 3.65 19.30
C GLY A 59 2.74 3.25 17.84
N ARG A 60 1.91 2.38 17.25
CA ARG A 60 1.87 2.15 15.82
C ARG A 60 0.85 3.09 15.16
N ARG A 61 0.96 3.33 13.85
CA ARG A 61 0.05 4.22 13.10
C ARG A 61 -1.39 3.70 12.97
N GLU A 62 -1.59 2.40 13.26
CA GLU A 62 -2.89 1.76 13.17
C GLU A 62 -3.85 2.21 14.28
N SER A 63 -5.12 2.31 13.94
CA SER A 63 -6.18 2.61 14.89
C SER A 63 -6.25 1.54 15.98
N MET A 64 -6.33 1.97 17.24
CA MET A 64 -6.51 1.04 18.36
C MET A 64 -7.84 0.27 18.25
N ASP A 65 -8.85 0.87 17.61
CA ASP A 65 -10.16 0.24 17.37
C ASP A 65 -10.04 -0.90 16.36
N ASP A 66 -9.27 -0.70 15.28
CA ASP A 66 -9.04 -1.76 14.29
C ASP A 66 -8.24 -2.92 14.89
N LEU A 67 -7.20 -2.61 15.66
CA LEU A 67 -6.43 -3.63 16.38
C LEU A 67 -7.29 -4.40 17.40
N PHE A 68 -8.24 -3.73 18.05
CA PHE A 68 -9.17 -4.39 18.97
C PHE A 68 -10.13 -5.32 18.21
N GLN A 69 -10.70 -4.88 17.10
CA GLN A 69 -11.59 -5.72 16.29
C GLN A 69 -10.88 -6.96 15.78
N VAL A 70 -9.65 -6.79 15.27
CA VAL A 70 -8.79 -7.91 14.85
C VAL A 70 -8.44 -8.83 16.02
N GLY A 71 -8.14 -8.25 17.17
CA GLY A 71 -7.93 -9.01 18.41
C GLY A 71 -9.15 -9.81 18.82
N CYS A 72 -10.36 -9.26 18.66
CA CYS A 72 -11.61 -9.98 18.90
C CYS A 72 -11.79 -11.16 17.93
N ILE A 73 -11.39 -11.04 16.66
CA ILE A 73 -11.37 -12.18 15.73
C ILE A 73 -10.45 -13.28 16.25
N GLY A 74 -9.27 -12.92 16.77
CA GLY A 74 -8.37 -13.87 17.42
C GLY A 74 -8.97 -14.54 18.63
N LEU A 75 -9.72 -13.81 19.48
CA LEU A 75 -10.44 -14.34 20.61
C LEU A 75 -11.54 -15.32 20.19
N VAL A 76 -12.34 -14.97 19.18
CA VAL A 76 -13.40 -15.85 18.62
C VAL A 76 -12.78 -17.16 18.15
N LYS A 77 -11.71 -17.11 17.37
CA LYS A 77 -10.98 -18.30 16.92
C LYS A 77 -10.44 -19.13 18.10
N ALA A 78 -10.02 -18.46 19.17
CA ALA A 78 -9.55 -19.15 20.38
C ALA A 78 -10.71 -19.87 21.09
N VAL A 79 -11.89 -19.26 21.17
CA VAL A 79 -13.08 -19.88 21.78
C VAL A 79 -13.51 -21.10 20.98
N ASP A 80 -13.56 -20.98 19.65
CA ASP A 80 -14.04 -22.04 18.75
C ASP A 80 -13.07 -23.24 18.69
N ASN A 81 -11.75 -23.02 18.85
CA ASN A 81 -10.73 -24.06 18.70
C ASN A 81 -10.11 -24.54 20.02
N PHE A 82 -10.55 -24.01 21.18
CA PHE A 82 -9.98 -24.42 22.46
C PHE A 82 -10.30 -25.88 22.79
N ASN A 83 -9.30 -26.68 23.07
CA ASN A 83 -9.48 -28.06 23.54
C ASN A 83 -9.56 -28.10 25.07
N LEU A 84 -10.69 -28.59 25.60
CA LEU A 84 -10.93 -28.72 27.04
C LEU A 84 -10.16 -29.85 27.71
N ASP A 85 -9.65 -30.82 26.92
CA ASP A 85 -8.88 -31.93 27.42
C ASP A 85 -7.43 -31.55 27.81
N LEU A 86 -7.00 -30.32 27.41
CA LEU A 86 -5.70 -29.81 27.75
C LEU A 86 -5.75 -29.16 29.16
N ASP A 87 -4.84 -29.53 30.01
CA ASP A 87 -4.69 -28.93 31.35
C ASP A 87 -3.96 -27.58 31.28
N VAL A 88 -4.61 -26.64 30.51
CA VAL A 88 -4.11 -25.25 30.36
C VAL A 88 -5.26 -24.27 30.54
N LYS A 89 -4.99 -23.12 31.11
CA LYS A 89 -5.97 -22.05 31.23
C LYS A 89 -6.34 -21.50 29.84
N PHE A 90 -7.61 -21.19 29.62
CA PHE A 90 -8.10 -20.59 28.39
C PHE A 90 -7.28 -19.35 27.98
N SER A 91 -6.92 -18.48 28.94
CA SER A 91 -6.11 -17.28 28.65
C SER A 91 -4.74 -17.61 28.07
N THR A 92 -4.12 -18.70 28.52
CA THR A 92 -2.80 -19.15 28.01
C THR A 92 -2.86 -19.53 26.53
N TYR A 93 -3.97 -20.11 26.10
CA TYR A 93 -4.24 -20.45 24.71
C TYR A 93 -4.71 -19.23 23.88
N ALA A 94 -5.57 -18.39 24.44
CA ALA A 94 -6.17 -17.26 23.73
C ALA A 94 -5.15 -16.13 23.42
N VAL A 95 -4.21 -15.85 24.34
CA VAL A 95 -3.23 -14.77 24.17
C VAL A 95 -2.37 -14.94 22.91
N PRO A 96 -1.74 -16.08 22.62
CA PRO A 96 -1.00 -16.29 21.38
C PRO A 96 -1.88 -16.17 20.13
N MET A 97 -3.12 -16.63 20.18
CA MET A 97 -4.07 -16.54 19.06
C MET A 97 -4.42 -15.07 18.74
N ILE A 98 -4.73 -14.28 19.77
CA ILE A 98 -5.01 -12.85 19.63
C ILE A 98 -3.80 -12.10 19.06
N ILE A 99 -2.62 -12.33 19.65
CA ILE A 99 -1.36 -11.71 19.17
C ILE A 99 -1.06 -12.14 17.73
N GLY A 100 -1.29 -13.40 17.39
CA GLY A 100 -1.09 -13.94 16.05
C GLY A 100 -1.95 -13.22 14.99
N GLU A 101 -3.24 -13.01 15.27
CA GLU A 101 -4.13 -12.28 14.37
C GLU A 101 -3.74 -10.80 14.23
N ILE A 102 -3.42 -10.13 15.34
CA ILE A 102 -2.95 -8.74 15.31
C ILE A 102 -1.65 -8.62 14.48
N ARG A 103 -0.67 -9.48 14.72
CA ARG A 103 0.58 -9.48 13.94
C ARG A 103 0.36 -9.78 12.47
N ARG A 104 -0.58 -10.67 12.15
CA ARG A 104 -0.97 -10.98 10.77
C ARG A 104 -1.58 -9.76 10.10
N TYR A 105 -2.54 -9.10 10.76
CA TYR A 105 -3.16 -7.87 10.27
C TYR A 105 -2.11 -6.79 10.01
N LEU A 106 -1.27 -6.47 10.99
CA LEU A 106 -0.21 -5.47 10.86
C LEU A 106 0.78 -5.77 9.72
N ARG A 107 1.00 -7.04 9.43
CA ARG A 107 1.84 -7.45 8.30
C ARG A 107 1.15 -7.30 6.96
N ASP A 108 -0.14 -7.61 6.90
CA ASP A 108 -0.89 -7.71 5.64
C ASP A 108 -1.58 -6.37 5.27
N ASN A 109 -1.75 -5.44 6.23
CA ASN A 109 -2.43 -4.14 6.08
C ASN A 109 -1.48 -2.98 5.73
N ASN A 110 -0.40 -3.22 5.01
CA ASN A 110 0.45 -2.14 4.52
C ASN A 110 -0.14 -1.54 3.25
N ALA A 111 0.02 -0.21 3.06
CA ALA A 111 -0.41 0.52 1.87
C ALA A 111 0.17 -0.07 0.57
N ILE A 112 1.40 -0.58 0.63
CA ILE A 112 2.06 -1.28 -0.49
C ILE A 112 2.30 -2.73 -0.08
N ARG A 113 1.84 -3.66 -0.90
CA ARG A 113 2.04 -5.09 -0.68
C ARG A 113 3.48 -5.50 -0.96
N ILE A 114 4.19 -5.93 0.08
CA ILE A 114 5.57 -6.42 -0.01
C ILE A 114 5.58 -7.94 0.18
N SER A 115 6.40 -8.65 -0.59
CA SER A 115 6.54 -10.10 -0.45
C SER A 115 7.13 -10.45 0.94
N ARG A 116 6.79 -11.64 1.45
CA ARG A 116 7.31 -12.08 2.76
C ARG A 116 8.84 -12.18 2.75
N SER A 117 9.41 -12.75 1.69
CA SER A 117 10.86 -12.89 1.54
C SER A 117 11.59 -11.55 1.54
N THR A 118 11.04 -10.55 0.82
CA THR A 118 11.61 -9.20 0.78
C THR A 118 11.55 -8.54 2.16
N ARG A 119 10.43 -8.70 2.88
CA ARG A 119 10.27 -8.14 4.22
C ARG A 119 11.20 -8.81 5.23
N ASP A 120 11.32 -10.14 5.20
CA ASP A 120 12.20 -10.89 6.09
C ASP A 120 13.67 -10.51 5.83
N LEU A 121 14.05 -10.32 4.56
CA LEU A 121 15.39 -9.84 4.21
C LEU A 121 15.63 -8.42 4.74
N ALA A 122 14.65 -7.53 4.59
CA ALA A 122 14.72 -6.17 5.11
C ALA A 122 14.92 -6.12 6.63
N TYR A 123 14.15 -6.92 7.39
CA TYR A 123 14.32 -7.00 8.85
C TYR A 123 15.69 -7.54 9.26
N ARG A 124 16.20 -8.57 8.58
CA ARG A 124 17.57 -9.07 8.81
C ARG A 124 18.61 -8.00 8.48
N ALA A 125 18.39 -7.23 7.40
CA ALA A 125 19.29 -6.14 7.02
C ALA A 125 19.32 -5.02 8.06
N LEU A 126 18.16 -4.62 8.60
CA LEU A 126 18.09 -3.64 9.69
C LEU A 126 18.79 -4.13 10.96
N GLN A 127 18.59 -5.39 11.33
CA GLN A 127 19.25 -5.97 12.50
C GLN A 127 20.77 -5.98 12.35
N VAL A 128 21.28 -6.41 11.19
CA VAL A 128 22.72 -6.39 10.90
C VAL A 128 23.26 -4.96 10.87
N ARG A 129 22.48 -3.99 10.35
CA ARG A 129 22.85 -2.57 10.39
C ARG A 129 23.03 -2.08 11.81
N GLU A 130 22.10 -2.38 12.71
CA GLU A 130 22.20 -2.01 14.13
C GLU A 130 23.40 -2.67 14.82
N GLU A 131 23.66 -3.95 14.54
CA GLU A 131 24.84 -4.67 15.07
C GLU A 131 26.16 -4.01 14.58
N LEU A 132 26.24 -3.64 13.31
CA LEU A 132 27.43 -2.99 12.75
C LEU A 132 27.63 -1.57 13.28
N ILE A 133 26.56 -0.79 13.47
CA ILE A 133 26.62 0.53 14.11
C ILE A 133 27.16 0.40 15.53
N ALA A 134 26.65 -0.55 16.31
CA ALA A 134 27.11 -0.79 17.67
C ALA A 134 28.59 -1.22 17.75
N ALA A 135 29.09 -1.93 16.72
CA ALA A 135 30.47 -2.39 16.66
C ALA A 135 31.47 -1.36 16.15
N LYS A 136 31.07 -0.48 15.20
CA LYS A 136 31.98 0.44 14.49
C LYS A 136 31.78 1.91 14.84
N GLU A 137 30.73 2.28 15.58
CA GLU A 137 30.32 3.65 15.88
C GLU A 137 30.11 4.54 14.61
N SER A 138 29.94 3.91 13.45
CA SER A 138 29.73 4.57 12.15
C SER A 138 28.62 3.87 11.36
N GLU A 139 27.98 4.59 10.46
CA GLU A 139 26.93 4.04 9.61
C GLU A 139 27.51 3.05 8.59
N PRO A 140 27.06 1.78 8.58
CA PRO A 140 27.58 0.77 7.66
C PRO A 140 27.07 1.00 6.24
N THR A 141 27.90 0.67 5.27
CA THR A 141 27.51 0.69 3.86
C THR A 141 26.60 -0.51 3.52
N VAL A 142 25.81 -0.38 2.45
CA VAL A 142 24.96 -1.49 1.96
C VAL A 142 25.82 -2.72 1.59
N ASP A 143 27.05 -2.51 1.11
CA ASP A 143 27.99 -3.58 0.77
C ASP A 143 28.42 -4.38 2.01
N GLU A 144 28.64 -3.72 3.14
CA GLU A 144 28.99 -4.38 4.41
C GLU A 144 27.82 -5.17 4.96
N ILE A 145 26.58 -4.63 4.87
CA ILE A 145 25.36 -5.34 5.29
C ILE A 145 25.16 -6.57 4.39
N ALA A 146 25.26 -6.43 3.08
CA ALA A 146 25.11 -7.51 2.11
C ALA A 146 26.15 -8.62 2.33
N ALA A 147 27.41 -8.25 2.53
CA ALA A 147 28.48 -9.20 2.81
C ALA A 147 28.21 -9.98 4.12
N ARG A 148 27.72 -9.30 5.16
CA ARG A 148 27.40 -9.94 6.45
C ARG A 148 26.22 -10.89 6.36
N LEU A 149 25.23 -10.58 5.50
CA LEU A 149 24.05 -11.43 5.25
C LEU A 149 24.31 -12.57 4.26
N GLY A 150 25.36 -12.48 3.45
CA GLY A 150 25.61 -13.40 2.34
C GLY A 150 24.63 -13.23 1.18
N GLU A 151 24.05 -12.03 1.01
CA GLU A 151 23.06 -11.70 0.00
C GLU A 151 23.62 -10.71 -1.03
N LYS A 152 22.99 -10.62 -2.21
CA LYS A 152 23.39 -9.65 -3.21
C LYS A 152 23.06 -8.22 -2.76
N LYS A 153 23.96 -7.26 -3.00
CA LYS A 153 23.76 -5.83 -2.71
C LYS A 153 22.42 -5.28 -3.20
N GLU A 154 22.08 -5.57 -4.47
CA GLU A 154 20.83 -5.12 -5.07
C GLU A 154 19.58 -5.67 -4.35
N ALA A 155 19.63 -6.93 -3.90
CA ALA A 155 18.54 -7.54 -3.16
C ALA A 155 18.35 -6.88 -1.77
N VAL A 156 19.45 -6.56 -1.09
CA VAL A 156 19.42 -5.87 0.22
C VAL A 156 18.91 -4.44 0.04
N LEU A 157 19.40 -3.71 -0.96
CA LEU A 157 18.95 -2.35 -1.26
C LEU A 157 17.45 -2.32 -1.55
N ASN A 158 16.98 -3.14 -2.50
CA ASN A 158 15.57 -3.24 -2.85
C ASN A 158 14.69 -3.64 -1.65
N ALA A 159 15.19 -4.51 -0.77
CA ALA A 159 14.46 -4.91 0.41
C ALA A 159 14.34 -3.77 1.43
N MET A 160 15.42 -3.02 1.66
CA MET A 160 15.42 -1.87 2.58
C MET A 160 14.54 -0.73 2.06
N GLU A 161 14.56 -0.45 0.76
CA GLU A 161 13.69 0.55 0.13
C GLU A 161 12.21 0.13 0.19
N ALA A 162 11.91 -1.16 -0.01
CA ALA A 162 10.54 -1.67 -0.03
C ALA A 162 9.79 -1.49 1.30
N ILE A 163 10.49 -1.44 2.45
CA ILE A 163 9.85 -1.27 3.77
C ILE A 163 9.65 0.19 4.16
N ILE A 164 10.11 1.15 3.35
CA ILE A 164 9.88 2.56 3.61
C ILE A 164 8.37 2.83 3.44
N GLU A 165 7.77 3.36 4.50
CA GLU A 165 6.36 3.70 4.48
C GLU A 165 6.11 4.93 3.57
N PRO A 166 5.07 4.91 2.72
CA PRO A 166 4.72 6.06 1.91
C PRO A 166 4.26 7.21 2.80
N LEU A 167 4.68 8.43 2.46
CA LEU A 167 4.23 9.65 3.10
C LEU A 167 2.90 10.10 2.49
N SER A 168 2.06 10.74 3.30
CA SER A 168 0.83 11.34 2.80
C SER A 168 1.15 12.61 2.01
N LEU A 169 0.56 12.77 0.82
CA LEU A 169 0.65 14.02 0.06
C LEU A 169 0.00 15.20 0.80
N TYR A 170 -0.95 14.91 1.68
CA TYR A 170 -1.63 15.90 2.54
C TYR A 170 -0.94 16.06 3.90
N GLU A 171 0.28 15.54 4.07
CA GLU A 171 1.05 15.81 5.28
C GLU A 171 1.52 17.26 5.28
N PRO A 172 1.21 18.06 6.33
CA PRO A 172 1.65 19.45 6.39
C PRO A 172 3.16 19.49 6.60
N VAL A 173 3.87 20.09 5.67
CA VAL A 173 5.32 20.31 5.77
C VAL A 173 5.62 21.51 6.68
N TYR A 174 4.74 22.51 6.64
CA TYR A 174 4.85 23.71 7.45
C TYR A 174 3.46 24.19 7.91
N ASN A 175 3.34 24.47 9.20
CA ASN A 175 2.11 24.98 9.81
C ASN A 175 2.45 26.04 10.85
N ASP A 176 2.36 27.30 10.47
CA ASP A 176 2.69 28.47 11.33
C ASP A 176 1.42 29.28 11.70
N GLY A 177 0.28 28.60 11.85
CA GLY A 177 -0.98 29.23 12.21
C GLY A 177 -1.71 29.97 11.07
N GLY A 178 -1.20 29.88 9.83
CA GLY A 178 -1.84 30.32 8.59
C GLY A 178 -2.27 29.13 7.72
N ASP A 179 -2.31 29.31 6.41
CA ASP A 179 -2.57 28.24 5.46
C ASP A 179 -1.43 27.19 5.52
N ALA A 180 -1.80 25.94 5.80
CA ALA A 180 -0.83 24.86 5.88
C ALA A 180 -0.27 24.55 4.48
N LEU A 181 1.07 24.49 4.36
CA LEU A 181 1.75 24.00 3.17
C LEU A 181 1.83 22.47 3.22
N TYR A 182 1.27 21.81 2.23
CA TYR A 182 1.27 20.37 2.12
C TYR A 182 2.43 19.87 1.26
N LEU A 183 2.82 18.60 1.44
CA LEU A 183 3.83 17.96 0.60
C LEU A 183 3.46 18.00 -0.88
N MET A 184 2.16 17.90 -1.20
CA MET A 184 1.61 18.00 -2.55
C MET A 184 1.96 19.34 -3.22
N ASP A 185 1.97 20.46 -2.47
CA ASP A 185 2.23 21.80 -3.00
C ASP A 185 3.70 22.00 -3.40
N GLN A 186 4.59 21.13 -2.90
CA GLN A 186 6.03 21.14 -3.24
C GLN A 186 6.38 20.26 -4.44
N LEU A 187 5.45 19.41 -4.89
CA LEU A 187 5.69 18.54 -6.04
C LEU A 187 5.40 19.32 -7.32
N SER A 188 6.43 19.53 -8.12
CA SER A 188 6.25 20.08 -9.47
C SER A 188 5.61 19.03 -10.39
N ASP A 189 4.68 19.47 -11.21
CA ASP A 189 4.21 18.64 -12.32
C ASP A 189 5.32 18.54 -13.36
N SER A 190 5.95 17.36 -13.43
CA SER A 190 7.00 17.05 -14.41
C SER A 190 6.45 16.69 -15.78
N SER A 191 5.12 16.75 -15.98
CA SER A 191 4.56 16.62 -17.30
C SER A 191 4.96 17.86 -18.11
N ASP A 192 5.66 17.67 -19.23
CA ASP A 192 5.98 18.71 -20.23
C ASP A 192 4.70 19.25 -20.90
N GLY A 193 3.67 19.52 -20.10
CA GLY A 193 2.35 19.94 -20.56
C GLY A 193 2.43 21.19 -21.44
N ASP A 194 3.28 22.15 -21.05
CA ASP A 194 3.47 23.38 -21.80
C ASP A 194 4.24 23.15 -23.10
N ALA A 195 5.28 22.30 -23.07
CA ALA A 195 6.05 21.94 -24.26
C ALA A 195 5.18 21.15 -25.25
N MET A 196 4.46 20.15 -24.77
CA MET A 196 3.54 19.35 -25.61
C MET A 196 2.37 20.17 -26.14
N TRP A 197 1.84 21.13 -25.35
CA TRP A 197 0.81 22.04 -25.80
C TRP A 197 1.33 22.98 -26.88
N LEU A 198 2.54 23.54 -26.70
CA LEU A 198 3.20 24.40 -27.67
C LEU A 198 3.47 23.64 -28.99
N GLU A 199 4.01 22.41 -28.90
CA GLU A 199 4.21 21.54 -30.06
C GLU A 199 2.91 21.26 -30.82
N ASN A 200 1.80 21.02 -30.09
CA ASN A 200 0.49 20.81 -30.69
C ASN A 200 -0.04 22.07 -31.43
N ILE A 201 0.24 23.28 -30.91
CA ILE A 201 -0.12 24.55 -31.61
C ILE A 201 0.70 24.67 -32.86
N VAL A 202 2.03 24.51 -32.79
CA VAL A 202 2.94 24.60 -33.94
C VAL A 202 2.55 23.58 -35.01
N LEU A 203 2.24 22.35 -34.64
CA LEU A 203 1.79 21.27 -35.51
C LEU A 203 0.47 21.65 -36.22
N ARG A 204 -0.52 22.18 -35.48
CA ARG A 204 -1.78 22.62 -36.04
C ARG A 204 -1.61 23.79 -37.02
N ASP A 205 -0.69 24.68 -36.74
CA ASP A 205 -0.41 25.81 -37.61
C ASP A 205 0.31 25.36 -38.88
N ALA A 206 1.31 24.50 -38.78
CA ALA A 206 1.98 23.86 -39.92
C ALA A 206 0.96 23.13 -40.83
N MET A 207 -0.01 22.45 -40.23
CA MET A 207 -1.10 21.75 -40.97
C MET A 207 -2.01 22.72 -41.76
N LYS A 208 -2.17 23.98 -41.36
CA LYS A 208 -2.99 24.97 -42.11
C LYS A 208 -2.34 25.36 -43.43
N HIS A 209 -1.01 25.30 -43.51
CA HIS A 209 -0.26 25.64 -44.73
C HIS A 209 -0.23 24.52 -45.78
N LEU A 210 -0.77 23.34 -45.45
CA LEU A 210 -0.92 22.24 -46.40
C LEU A 210 -2.14 22.43 -47.28
N THR A 211 -2.04 22.02 -48.55
CA THR A 211 -3.19 21.91 -49.42
C THR A 211 -4.22 20.89 -48.86
N PRO A 212 -5.51 20.98 -49.18
CA PRO A 212 -6.51 20.03 -48.70
C PRO A 212 -6.15 18.57 -49.00
N ARG A 213 -5.49 18.33 -50.12
CA ARG A 213 -5.05 16.98 -50.54
C ARG A 213 -3.90 16.47 -49.71
N GLU A 214 -2.89 17.27 -49.48
CA GLU A 214 -1.74 16.97 -48.61
C GLU A 214 -2.19 16.72 -47.17
N ARG A 215 -3.07 17.58 -46.64
CA ARG A 215 -3.62 17.47 -45.30
C ARG A 215 -4.38 16.13 -45.11
N ASN A 216 -5.19 15.76 -46.10
CA ASN A 216 -5.94 14.50 -46.04
C ASN A 216 -5.00 13.29 -46.04
N ILE A 217 -3.94 13.29 -46.83
CA ILE A 217 -2.93 12.21 -46.85
C ILE A 217 -2.25 12.11 -45.50
N ILE A 218 -1.80 13.22 -44.90
CA ILE A 218 -1.17 13.24 -43.57
C ILE A 218 -2.14 12.73 -42.49
N GLN A 219 -3.42 13.16 -42.54
CA GLN A 219 -4.43 12.69 -41.59
C GLN A 219 -4.68 11.19 -41.71
N LEU A 220 -4.83 10.66 -42.92
CA LEU A 220 -5.04 9.22 -43.13
C LEU A 220 -3.81 8.39 -42.69
N ARG A 221 -2.62 8.93 -42.95
CA ARG A 221 -1.36 8.25 -42.61
C ARG A 221 -1.09 8.18 -41.10
N PHE A 222 -1.14 9.32 -40.42
CA PHE A 222 -0.67 9.46 -39.03
C PHE A 222 -1.78 9.38 -37.99
N TRP A 223 -3.00 9.79 -38.29
CA TRP A 223 -4.14 9.70 -37.35
C TRP A 223 -4.98 8.44 -37.57
N ARG A 224 -5.07 7.95 -38.83
CA ARG A 224 -5.84 6.75 -39.15
C ARG A 224 -4.96 5.51 -39.35
N ASN A 225 -3.63 5.63 -39.22
CA ASN A 225 -2.64 4.58 -39.38
C ASN A 225 -2.75 3.77 -40.69
N LYS A 226 -3.23 4.41 -41.78
CA LYS A 226 -3.37 3.76 -43.08
C LYS A 226 -2.02 3.63 -43.80
N THR A 227 -1.87 2.57 -44.57
CA THR A 227 -0.71 2.38 -45.44
C THR A 227 -0.82 3.23 -46.68
N GLN A 228 0.29 3.55 -47.34
CA GLN A 228 0.28 4.32 -48.61
C GLN A 228 -0.55 3.67 -49.72
N MET A 229 -0.62 2.33 -49.72
CA MET A 229 -1.46 1.56 -50.69
C MET A 229 -2.97 1.77 -50.41
N GLU A 230 -3.37 1.69 -49.14
CA GLU A 230 -4.78 1.94 -48.78
C GLU A 230 -5.20 3.37 -49.05
N ILE A 231 -4.33 4.35 -48.79
CA ILE A 231 -4.55 5.76 -49.08
C ILE A 231 -4.66 5.95 -50.59
N ALA A 232 -3.80 5.29 -51.39
CA ALA A 232 -3.84 5.34 -52.84
C ALA A 232 -5.18 4.83 -53.41
N GLY A 233 -5.69 3.72 -52.86
CA GLY A 233 -7.00 3.17 -53.22
C GLY A 233 -8.17 4.09 -52.85
N GLU A 234 -8.11 4.75 -51.68
CA GLU A 234 -9.16 5.61 -51.16
C GLU A 234 -9.25 6.97 -51.92
N ILE A 235 -8.08 7.54 -52.26
CA ILE A 235 -8.02 8.84 -52.95
C ILE A 235 -8.03 8.70 -54.47
N GLY A 236 -7.88 7.50 -55.01
CA GLY A 236 -7.88 7.20 -56.43
C GLY A 236 -6.63 7.68 -57.21
N ILE A 237 -5.45 7.56 -56.57
CA ILE A 237 -4.14 7.93 -57.15
C ILE A 237 -3.13 6.78 -56.96
N SER A 238 -2.01 6.82 -57.68
CA SER A 238 -0.96 5.79 -57.51
C SER A 238 -0.25 5.89 -56.16
N GLN A 239 0.22 4.75 -55.62
CA GLN A 239 1.03 4.73 -54.38
C GLN A 239 2.26 5.62 -54.47
N ALA A 240 2.92 5.71 -55.66
CA ALA A 240 4.06 6.55 -55.89
C ALA A 240 3.71 8.06 -55.79
N GLN A 241 2.49 8.46 -56.19
CA GLN A 241 2.01 9.81 -55.99
C GLN A 241 1.70 10.12 -54.52
N VAL A 242 1.10 9.16 -53.76
CA VAL A 242 0.87 9.32 -52.33
C VAL A 242 2.22 9.55 -51.63
N SER A 243 3.23 8.72 -51.90
CA SER A 243 4.58 8.83 -51.28
C SER A 243 5.22 10.21 -51.59
N ARG A 244 5.13 10.71 -52.83
CA ARG A 244 5.66 12.03 -53.19
C ARG A 244 4.92 13.17 -52.45
N LEU A 245 3.58 13.10 -52.38
CA LEU A 245 2.77 14.11 -51.69
C LEU A 245 2.99 14.07 -50.17
N GLU A 246 3.11 12.90 -49.56
CA GLU A 246 3.43 12.73 -48.17
C GLU A 246 4.79 13.38 -47.86
N LYS A 247 5.83 13.06 -48.64
CA LYS A 247 7.17 13.65 -48.46
C LYS A 247 7.16 15.16 -48.63
N ALA A 248 6.49 15.69 -49.66
CA ALA A 248 6.40 17.11 -49.87
C ALA A 248 5.63 17.82 -48.74
N ALA A 249 4.55 17.20 -48.23
CA ALA A 249 3.80 17.74 -47.10
C ALA A 249 4.66 17.79 -45.82
N LEU A 250 5.40 16.73 -45.51
CA LEU A 250 6.31 16.69 -44.36
C LEU A 250 7.43 17.74 -44.48
N GLU A 251 8.01 17.91 -45.66
CA GLU A 251 9.02 18.95 -45.88
C GLU A 251 8.44 20.37 -45.71
N LYS A 252 7.21 20.63 -46.17
CA LYS A 252 6.53 21.91 -45.92
C LYS A 252 6.29 22.15 -44.44
N MET A 253 5.79 21.15 -43.72
CA MET A 253 5.58 21.23 -42.26
C MET A 253 6.87 21.52 -41.52
N ARG A 254 7.95 20.80 -41.86
CA ARG A 254 9.27 20.97 -41.21
C ARG A 254 9.87 22.36 -41.39
N LYS A 255 9.55 23.08 -42.50
CA LYS A 255 9.98 24.47 -42.73
C LYS A 255 9.20 25.49 -41.89
N GLN A 256 8.06 25.11 -41.35
CA GLN A 256 7.18 25.97 -40.55
C GLN A 256 7.29 25.70 -39.05
N MET A 257 7.95 24.59 -38.65
CA MET A 257 8.32 24.22 -37.27
C MET A 257 9.73 24.71 -36.92
#